data_6bec3bbeb9a502e5ab61201b86d09633
#
_entry.id   6bec3bbeb9a502e5ab61201b86d09633
#
_cell.length_a   1.000
_cell.length_b   1.000
_cell.length_c   1.000
_cell.angle_alpha   90.00
_cell.angle_beta   90.00
_cell.angle_gamma   90.00
#
_symmetry.space_group_name_H-M   'P 1'
#
loop_
_entity.id
_entity.type
_entity.pdbx_description
1 polymer ?
#
loop_
_entity_poly.entity_id
_entity_poly.type
_entity_poly.pdbx_seq_one_letter_code
_entity_poly.pdbx_strand_id
1 'polypeptide(L)'
;EKEGRLIQDESAAKGVNQTNLLNFKPTRPIRDIANEYVEAFCTLYEPNAYMDRVYSYYLKMGAPRWKGTSKLPTWTDVKALSIVIWRQGLKRDTRGRFWRYLFGMARQNPAMLEQFIVVLAHNEHFMEYRAIVQKEIREQLESLPPEEPSNSRELQPV
;
A
#
# COMPACT_ATOMS: atom_id res chain seq x y z
N GLU A 1 6.23 16.22 22.94
CA GLU A 1 6.59 17.61 23.32
C GLU A 1 7.60 17.63 24.47
N LYS A 2 7.45 16.82 25.53
CA LYS A 2 8.35 16.86 26.71
C LYS A 2 9.83 16.55 26.41
N GLU A 3 10.13 15.85 25.31
CA GLU A 3 11.50 15.48 24.95
C GLU A 3 12.13 16.37 23.87
N GLY A 4 11.42 17.40 23.39
CA GLY A 4 11.93 18.35 22.40
C GLY A 4 12.30 17.74 21.03
N ARG A 5 11.77 16.56 20.72
CA ARG A 5 12.09 15.84 19.48
C ARG A 5 11.19 16.19 18.29
N LEU A 6 10.10 16.93 18.50
CA LEU A 6 9.22 17.38 17.41
C LEU A 6 9.92 18.45 16.58
N ILE A 7 9.90 18.27 15.27
CA ILE A 7 10.37 19.28 14.32
C ILE A 7 9.17 20.20 14.07
N GLN A 8 9.25 21.41 14.66
CA GLN A 8 8.24 22.46 14.48
C GLN A 8 8.51 23.21 13.15
N ASP A 9 8.26 22.52 12.04
CA ASP A 9 8.28 23.17 10.74
C ASP A 9 6.83 23.30 10.25
N GLU A 10 6.40 24.52 9.94
CA GLU A 10 5.04 24.77 9.42
C GLU A 10 4.78 24.05 8.09
N SER A 11 5.83 23.67 7.36
CA SER A 11 5.74 22.85 6.16
C SER A 11 5.43 21.38 6.49
N ALA A 12 5.90 20.87 7.63
CA ALA A 12 5.62 19.51 8.11
C ALA A 12 4.18 19.33 8.59
N ALA A 13 3.50 20.41 8.97
CA ALA A 13 2.09 20.41 9.37
C ALA A 13 1.13 20.22 8.19
N LYS A 14 1.59 20.33 6.96
CA LYS A 14 0.76 20.29 5.73
C LYS A 14 0.36 18.91 5.23
N GLY A 15 0.58 17.87 5.96
CA GLY A 15 0.02 16.59 5.59
C GLY A 15 0.75 15.42 6.25
N VAL A 16 0.04 14.71 7.08
CA VAL A 16 0.38 13.32 7.42
C VAL A 16 0.24 12.52 6.11
N ASN A 17 1.21 12.68 5.23
CA ASN A 17 1.24 11.97 3.97
C ASN A 17 2.19 10.79 4.11
N GLN A 18 1.80 9.62 3.64
CA GLN A 18 2.63 8.41 3.66
C GLN A 18 3.92 8.54 2.85
N THR A 19 4.08 9.63 2.14
CA THR A 19 5.25 9.98 1.32
C THR A 19 6.22 10.95 2.00
N ASN A 20 5.93 11.39 3.22
CA ASN A 20 6.79 12.31 3.94
C ASN A 20 7.69 11.61 4.94
N LEU A 21 8.90 12.14 5.12
CA LEU A 21 9.79 11.75 6.20
C LEU A 21 9.17 12.10 7.58
N LEU A 22 9.77 11.56 8.63
CA LEU A 22 9.30 11.77 10.00
C LEU A 22 9.34 13.26 10.37
N ASN A 23 8.32 13.72 11.07
CA ASN A 23 8.24 15.07 11.63
C ASN A 23 8.87 15.19 13.04
N PHE A 24 9.65 14.21 13.44
CA PHE A 24 10.37 14.17 14.71
C PHE A 24 11.78 13.61 14.53
N LYS A 25 12.67 13.93 15.45
CA LYS A 25 14.03 13.37 15.47
C LYS A 25 14.01 11.94 15.99
N PRO A 26 14.25 10.93 15.14
CA PRO A 26 14.27 9.54 15.56
C PRO A 26 15.55 9.21 16.33
N THR A 27 15.55 8.09 17.03
CA THR A 27 16.74 7.55 17.75
C THR A 27 17.68 6.78 16.84
N ARG A 28 17.19 6.40 15.64
CA ARG A 28 17.94 5.72 14.58
C ARG A 28 18.16 6.66 13.41
N PRO A 29 19.15 6.40 12.53
CA PRO A 29 19.32 7.16 11.30
C PRO A 29 18.01 7.22 10.49
N ILE A 30 17.64 8.42 10.09
CA ILE A 30 16.40 8.63 9.33
C ILE A 30 16.44 7.91 7.98
N ARG A 31 17.64 7.79 7.39
CA ARG A 31 17.86 7.08 6.12
C ARG A 31 17.52 5.60 6.22
N ASP A 32 17.90 4.96 7.32
CA ASP A 32 17.60 3.54 7.57
C ASP A 32 16.10 3.33 7.70
N ILE A 33 15.43 4.16 8.52
CA ILE A 33 13.98 4.08 8.71
C ILE A 33 13.24 4.30 7.40
N ALA A 34 13.64 5.29 6.60
CA ALA A 34 13.01 5.59 5.34
C ALA A 34 13.20 4.46 4.31
N ASN A 35 14.38 3.88 4.23
CA ASN A 35 14.66 2.76 3.34
C ASN A 35 13.88 1.50 3.74
N GLU A 36 13.86 1.16 5.05
CA GLU A 36 13.06 0.06 5.58
C GLU A 36 11.55 0.26 5.30
N TYR A 37 11.06 1.50 5.43
CA TYR A 37 9.67 1.83 5.11
C TYR A 37 9.37 1.60 3.63
N VAL A 38 10.21 2.09 2.72
CA VAL A 38 10.04 1.90 1.28
C VAL A 38 10.08 0.42 0.92
N GLU A 39 11.03 -0.34 1.48
CA GLU A 39 11.14 -1.78 1.25
C GLU A 39 9.90 -2.53 1.74
N ALA A 40 9.46 -2.26 2.97
CA ALA A 40 8.26 -2.87 3.55
C ALA A 40 7.02 -2.53 2.72
N PHE A 41 6.87 -1.26 2.32
CA PHE A 41 5.75 -0.83 1.48
C PHE A 41 5.75 -1.52 0.12
N CYS A 42 6.91 -1.57 -0.54
CA CYS A 42 7.06 -2.21 -1.84
C CYS A 42 6.82 -3.72 -1.79
N THR A 43 7.24 -4.37 -0.71
CA THR A 43 6.99 -5.80 -0.48
C THR A 43 5.52 -6.07 -0.19
N LEU A 44 4.91 -5.23 0.67
CA LEU A 44 3.50 -5.37 1.01
C LEU A 44 2.58 -5.21 -0.20
N TYR A 45 2.88 -4.28 -1.09
CA TYR A 45 2.09 -3.99 -2.30
C TYR A 45 2.73 -4.52 -3.58
N GLU A 46 3.57 -5.57 -3.48
CA GLU A 46 4.01 -6.32 -4.65
C GLU A 46 2.76 -6.94 -5.31
N PRO A 47 2.55 -6.75 -6.63
CA PRO A 47 1.29 -7.09 -7.29
C PRO A 47 0.83 -8.54 -7.11
N ASN A 48 1.75 -9.50 -7.21
CA ASN A 48 1.40 -10.91 -7.04
C ASN A 48 1.09 -11.24 -5.58
N ALA A 49 1.93 -10.75 -4.65
CA ALA A 49 1.72 -10.95 -3.22
C ALA A 49 0.43 -10.29 -2.72
N TYR A 50 0.10 -9.11 -3.27
CA TYR A 50 -1.17 -8.45 -3.00
C TYR A 50 -2.35 -9.30 -3.45
N MET A 51 -2.34 -9.78 -4.70
CA MET A 51 -3.40 -10.64 -5.24
C MET A 51 -3.57 -11.93 -4.44
N ASP A 52 -2.46 -12.56 -4.03
CA ASP A 52 -2.47 -13.80 -3.24
C ASP A 52 -3.12 -13.59 -1.87
N ARG A 53 -2.80 -12.47 -1.20
CA ARG A 53 -3.42 -12.11 0.09
C ARG A 53 -4.90 -11.82 -0.06
N VAL A 54 -5.29 -11.01 -1.05
CA VAL A 54 -6.70 -10.68 -1.30
C VAL A 54 -7.49 -11.93 -1.62
N TYR A 55 -7.00 -12.81 -2.48
CA TYR A 55 -7.65 -14.06 -2.82
C TYR A 55 -7.81 -14.98 -1.60
N SER A 56 -6.72 -15.19 -0.86
CA SER A 56 -6.73 -16.05 0.34
C SER A 56 -7.66 -15.51 1.43
N TYR A 57 -7.73 -14.19 1.59
CA TYR A 57 -8.60 -13.54 2.54
C TYR A 57 -10.08 -13.76 2.19
N TYR A 58 -10.47 -13.48 0.95
CA TYR A 58 -11.87 -13.61 0.52
C TYR A 58 -12.34 -15.07 0.41
N LEU A 59 -11.44 -16.03 0.17
CA LEU A 59 -11.79 -17.45 0.25
C LEU A 59 -12.20 -17.89 1.65
N LYS A 60 -11.59 -17.29 2.68
CA LYS A 60 -11.86 -17.62 4.09
C LYS A 60 -13.03 -16.85 4.67
N MET A 61 -13.43 -15.77 4.04
CA MET A 61 -14.57 -14.96 4.51
C MET A 61 -15.88 -15.72 4.30
N GLY A 62 -16.74 -15.70 5.31
CA GLY A 62 -18.14 -16.11 5.17
C GLY A 62 -18.94 -15.16 4.31
N ALA A 63 -20.13 -15.57 3.91
CA ALA A 63 -21.06 -14.69 3.20
C ALA A 63 -21.31 -13.40 4.00
N PRO A 64 -21.43 -12.23 3.33
CA PRO A 64 -21.66 -10.96 4.01
C PRO A 64 -22.91 -11.05 4.91
N ARG A 65 -22.77 -10.60 6.17
CA ARG A 65 -23.92 -10.55 7.10
C ARG A 65 -25.02 -9.61 6.62
N TRP A 66 -24.63 -8.58 5.89
CA TRP A 66 -25.53 -7.66 5.24
C TRP A 66 -25.78 -8.12 3.80
N LYS A 67 -26.96 -8.62 3.56
CA LYS A 67 -27.49 -8.74 2.21
C LYS A 67 -27.92 -7.33 1.78
N GLY A 68 -27.01 -6.56 1.20
CA GLY A 68 -27.40 -5.34 0.51
C GLY A 68 -28.53 -5.64 -0.48
N THR A 69 -29.39 -4.69 -0.70
CA THR A 69 -30.40 -4.82 -1.77
C THR A 69 -29.65 -5.16 -3.05
N SER A 70 -29.91 -6.35 -3.61
CA SER A 70 -29.36 -6.76 -4.90
C SER A 70 -29.84 -5.79 -5.96
N LYS A 71 -29.09 -4.71 -6.16
CA LYS A 71 -29.31 -3.78 -7.25
C LYS A 71 -28.70 -4.38 -8.50
N LEU A 72 -29.41 -4.30 -9.59
CA LEU A 72 -28.83 -4.65 -10.89
C LEU A 72 -27.60 -3.75 -11.14
N PRO A 73 -26.51 -4.31 -11.72
CA PRO A 73 -25.34 -3.53 -12.05
C PRO A 73 -25.71 -2.31 -12.87
N THR A 74 -25.22 -1.16 -12.48
CA THR A 74 -25.38 0.08 -13.23
C THR A 74 -24.42 0.12 -14.42
N TRP A 75 -24.67 0.99 -15.38
CA TRP A 75 -23.73 1.20 -16.48
C TRP A 75 -22.33 1.61 -15.99
N THR A 76 -22.27 2.35 -14.90
CA THR A 76 -21.01 2.73 -14.25
C THR A 76 -20.24 1.52 -13.73
N ASP A 77 -20.94 0.55 -13.13
CA ASP A 77 -20.32 -0.69 -12.61
C ASP A 77 -19.77 -1.54 -13.77
N VAL A 78 -20.52 -1.65 -14.87
CA VAL A 78 -20.07 -2.36 -16.07
C VAL A 78 -18.83 -1.70 -16.66
N LYS A 79 -18.82 -0.38 -16.76
CA LYS A 79 -17.65 0.39 -17.24
C LYS A 79 -16.43 0.19 -16.31
N ALA A 80 -16.63 0.28 -15.01
CA ALA A 80 -15.55 0.06 -14.03
C ALA A 80 -14.97 -1.35 -14.15
N LEU A 81 -15.83 -2.37 -14.21
CA LEU A 81 -15.41 -3.75 -14.40
C LEU A 81 -14.63 -3.95 -15.71
N SER A 82 -15.10 -3.35 -16.81
CA SER A 82 -14.42 -3.42 -18.11
C SER A 82 -13.00 -2.83 -18.04
N ILE A 83 -12.80 -1.74 -17.29
CA ILE A 83 -11.48 -1.13 -17.07
C ILE A 83 -10.58 -2.08 -16.27
N VAL A 84 -11.10 -2.70 -15.22
CA VAL A 84 -10.35 -3.66 -14.40
C VAL A 84 -9.92 -4.87 -15.25
N ILE A 85 -10.84 -5.44 -16.02
CA ILE A 85 -10.56 -6.57 -16.92
C ILE A 85 -9.50 -6.16 -17.96
N TRP A 86 -9.63 -5.01 -18.56
CA TRP A 86 -8.68 -4.51 -19.56
C TRP A 86 -7.29 -4.34 -18.95
N ARG A 87 -7.18 -3.64 -17.81
CA ARG A 87 -5.89 -3.35 -17.16
C ARG A 87 -5.27 -4.61 -16.59
N GLN A 88 -5.95 -5.33 -15.71
CA GLN A 88 -5.38 -6.45 -14.97
C GLN A 88 -5.50 -7.79 -15.72
N GLY A 89 -6.56 -7.98 -16.47
CA GLY A 89 -6.82 -9.24 -17.18
C GLY A 89 -6.14 -9.36 -18.53
N LEU A 90 -5.77 -8.25 -19.19
CA LEU A 90 -5.17 -8.27 -20.52
C LEU A 90 -3.79 -7.62 -20.57
N LYS A 91 -3.63 -6.44 -19.95
CA LYS A 91 -2.46 -5.59 -20.15
C LYS A 91 -1.29 -5.92 -19.21
N ARG A 92 -1.56 -6.38 -17.98
CA ARG A 92 -0.53 -6.63 -16.97
C ARG A 92 0.08 -8.02 -17.10
N ASP A 93 1.33 -8.17 -16.68
CA ASP A 93 2.01 -9.47 -16.62
C ASP A 93 1.35 -10.41 -15.61
N THR A 94 0.64 -9.88 -14.64
CA THR A 94 -0.15 -10.62 -13.64
C THR A 94 -1.47 -11.18 -14.19
N ARG A 95 -1.79 -11.00 -15.51
CA ARG A 95 -3.07 -11.40 -16.13
C ARG A 95 -3.45 -12.86 -15.90
N GLY A 96 -2.50 -13.78 -15.96
CA GLY A 96 -2.76 -15.20 -15.73
C GLY A 96 -3.23 -15.48 -14.29
N ARG A 97 -2.61 -14.80 -13.31
CA ARG A 97 -2.98 -14.88 -11.91
C ARG A 97 -4.33 -14.21 -11.65
N PHE A 98 -4.59 -13.07 -12.27
CA PHE A 98 -5.89 -12.39 -12.22
C PHE A 98 -7.04 -13.32 -12.64
N TRP A 99 -6.94 -13.94 -13.82
CA TRP A 99 -7.99 -14.86 -14.30
C TRP A 99 -8.14 -16.10 -13.42
N ARG A 100 -7.02 -16.69 -13.00
CA ARG A 100 -7.04 -17.85 -12.09
C ARG A 100 -7.81 -17.53 -10.81
N TYR A 101 -7.58 -16.37 -10.21
CA TYR A 101 -8.22 -15.97 -8.97
C TYR A 101 -9.67 -15.54 -9.17
N LEU A 102 -9.98 -14.87 -10.27
CA LEU A 102 -11.34 -14.48 -10.61
C LEU A 102 -12.24 -15.72 -10.77
N PHE A 103 -11.80 -16.70 -11.56
CA PHE A 103 -12.55 -17.95 -11.74
C PHE A 103 -12.56 -18.80 -10.47
N GLY A 104 -11.46 -18.84 -9.74
CA GLY A 104 -11.37 -19.51 -8.45
C GLY A 104 -12.39 -18.96 -7.44
N MET A 105 -12.49 -17.63 -7.33
CA MET A 105 -13.44 -16.95 -6.46
C MET A 105 -14.90 -17.20 -6.90
N ALA A 106 -15.18 -17.07 -8.19
CA ALA A 106 -16.52 -17.32 -8.74
C ALA A 106 -17.00 -18.75 -8.46
N ARG A 107 -16.08 -19.72 -8.42
CA ARG A 107 -16.40 -21.12 -8.14
C ARG A 107 -16.51 -21.44 -6.65
N GLN A 108 -15.59 -20.92 -5.83
CA GLN A 108 -15.44 -21.33 -4.43
C GLN A 108 -16.20 -20.44 -3.44
N ASN A 109 -16.31 -19.14 -3.75
CA ASN A 109 -17.03 -18.20 -2.89
C ASN A 109 -17.71 -17.10 -3.72
N PRO A 110 -18.72 -17.44 -4.52
CA PRO A 110 -19.41 -16.49 -5.40
C PRO A 110 -20.08 -15.34 -4.64
N ALA A 111 -20.44 -15.56 -3.36
CA ALA A 111 -21.04 -14.52 -2.51
C ALA A 111 -20.10 -13.34 -2.23
N MET A 112 -18.78 -13.55 -2.34
CA MET A 112 -17.77 -12.52 -2.09
C MET A 112 -17.12 -12.00 -3.39
N LEU A 113 -17.60 -12.43 -4.55
CA LEU A 113 -16.98 -12.11 -5.84
C LEU A 113 -16.95 -10.60 -6.11
N GLU A 114 -18.04 -9.91 -5.84
CA GLU A 114 -18.14 -8.46 -6.04
C GLU A 114 -17.11 -7.71 -5.20
N GLN A 115 -17.08 -7.96 -3.89
CA GLN A 115 -16.12 -7.34 -2.96
C GLN A 115 -14.67 -7.69 -3.33
N PHE A 116 -14.45 -8.94 -3.74
CA PHE A 116 -13.14 -9.38 -4.21
C PHE A 116 -12.67 -8.55 -5.42
N ILE A 117 -13.54 -8.35 -6.43
CA ILE A 117 -13.20 -7.55 -7.61
C ILE A 117 -12.92 -6.10 -7.25
N VAL A 118 -13.74 -5.51 -6.37
CA VAL A 118 -13.56 -4.13 -5.91
C VAL A 118 -12.20 -3.96 -5.23
N VAL A 119 -11.84 -4.85 -4.30
CA VAL A 119 -10.55 -4.77 -3.61
C VAL A 119 -9.39 -5.09 -4.55
N LEU A 120 -9.57 -6.04 -5.48
CA LEU A 120 -8.56 -6.35 -6.48
C LEU A 120 -8.30 -5.15 -7.43
N ALA A 121 -9.32 -4.34 -7.72
CA ALA A 121 -9.16 -3.13 -8.52
C ALA A 121 -8.19 -2.12 -7.89
N HIS A 122 -8.07 -2.07 -6.55
CA HIS A 122 -7.11 -1.21 -5.86
C HIS A 122 -5.65 -1.57 -6.14
N ASN A 123 -5.38 -2.77 -6.67
CA ASN A 123 -4.01 -3.15 -7.06
C ASN A 123 -3.39 -2.15 -8.04
N GLU A 124 -4.18 -1.60 -8.98
CA GLU A 124 -3.69 -0.58 -9.92
C GLU A 124 -3.22 0.68 -9.19
N HIS A 125 -4.02 1.13 -8.23
CA HIS A 125 -3.68 2.29 -7.41
C HIS A 125 -2.40 2.04 -6.61
N PHE A 126 -2.27 0.88 -5.97
CA PHE A 126 -1.07 0.56 -5.20
C PHE A 126 0.19 0.41 -6.05
N MET A 127 0.07 -0.07 -7.29
CA MET A 127 1.19 -0.12 -8.22
C MET A 127 1.70 1.27 -8.58
N GLU A 128 0.80 2.20 -8.88
CA GLU A 128 1.14 3.60 -9.15
C GLU A 128 1.71 4.27 -7.89
N TYR A 129 1.08 4.05 -6.75
CA TYR A 129 1.48 4.65 -5.48
C TYR A 129 2.85 4.17 -4.99
N ARG A 130 3.24 2.91 -5.25
CA ARG A 130 4.59 2.42 -4.96
C ARG A 130 5.67 3.26 -5.65
N ALA A 131 5.47 3.58 -6.92
CA ALA A 131 6.41 4.42 -7.66
C ALA A 131 6.50 5.83 -7.08
N ILE A 132 5.37 6.40 -6.65
CA ILE A 132 5.31 7.71 -6.00
C ILE A 132 6.07 7.68 -4.68
N VAL A 133 5.78 6.72 -3.80
CA VAL A 133 6.45 6.58 -2.49
C VAL A 133 7.96 6.45 -2.66
N GLN A 134 8.41 5.57 -3.57
CA GLN A 134 9.83 5.40 -3.83
C GLN A 134 10.51 6.68 -4.31
N LYS A 135 9.85 7.41 -5.21
CA LYS A 135 10.38 8.65 -5.77
C LYS A 135 10.45 9.75 -4.70
N GLU A 136 9.33 10.03 -4.04
CA GLU A 136 9.24 11.14 -3.09
C GLU A 136 10.13 10.94 -1.86
N ILE A 137 10.20 9.71 -1.32
CA ILE A 137 11.12 9.42 -0.20
C ILE A 137 12.57 9.56 -0.65
N ARG A 138 12.93 9.10 -1.84
CA ARG A 138 14.30 9.26 -2.36
C ARG A 138 14.67 10.73 -2.52
N GLU A 139 13.82 11.55 -3.13
CA GLU A 139 14.05 12.98 -3.31
C GLU A 139 14.24 13.71 -1.95
N GLN A 140 13.43 13.33 -0.95
CA GLN A 140 13.58 13.87 0.39
C GLN A 140 14.90 13.43 1.05
N LEU A 141 15.30 12.17 0.89
CA LEU A 141 16.59 11.67 1.42
C LEU A 141 17.80 12.34 0.76
N GLU A 142 17.70 12.65 -0.54
CA GLU A 142 18.77 13.37 -1.27
C GLU A 142 18.89 14.82 -0.80
N SER A 143 17.80 15.43 -0.34
CA SER A 143 17.78 16.80 0.18
C SER A 143 18.30 16.93 1.61
N LEU A 144 18.43 15.80 2.35
CA LEU A 144 18.97 15.82 3.71
C LEU A 144 20.48 16.09 3.71
N PRO A 145 20.98 16.90 4.65
CA PRO A 145 22.42 17.06 4.83
C PRO A 145 23.07 15.69 5.15
N PRO A 146 24.37 15.55 4.82
CA PRO A 146 25.13 14.36 5.22
C PRO A 146 24.98 14.15 6.73
N GLU A 147 24.66 12.93 7.15
CA GLU A 147 24.60 12.60 8.57
C GLU A 147 26.02 12.73 9.15
N GLU A 148 26.17 13.58 10.17
CA GLU A 148 27.37 13.53 10.98
C GLU A 148 27.48 12.15 11.62
N PRO A 149 28.67 11.51 11.61
CA PRO A 149 28.84 10.21 12.22
C PRO A 149 28.37 10.30 13.68
N SER A 150 27.35 9.53 14.01
CA SER A 150 26.81 9.49 15.37
C SER A 150 27.95 9.15 16.31
N ASN A 151 28.39 10.15 17.07
CA ASN A 151 29.36 9.96 18.12
C ASN A 151 28.70 9.01 19.13
N SER A 152 29.04 7.74 19.05
CA SER A 152 28.61 6.71 19.99
C SER A 152 29.12 7.14 21.35
N ARG A 153 28.30 7.95 22.05
CA ARG A 153 28.58 8.21 23.46
C ARG A 153 28.53 6.86 24.17
N GLU A 154 29.71 6.34 24.47
CA GLU A 154 29.92 5.28 25.40
C GLU A 154 28.95 5.46 26.57
N LEU A 155 28.05 4.48 26.72
CA LEU A 155 27.33 4.29 27.96
C LEU A 155 28.39 3.96 29.02
N GLN A 156 28.83 4.97 29.76
CA GLN A 156 29.60 4.73 30.97
C GLN A 156 28.70 3.98 31.93
N PRO A 157 29.14 2.80 32.42
CA PRO A 157 28.40 2.09 33.45
C PRO A 157 28.47 2.88 34.75
N VAL A 158 27.31 3.11 35.35
CA VAL A 158 27.14 3.62 36.71
C VAL A 158 27.33 2.47 37.68
#